data_d5e0161c28a0becb342e6f5c14fe531e
#
_entry.id   d5e0161c28a0becb342e6f5c14fe531e
#
_cell.length_a   1.000
_cell.length_b   1.000
_cell.length_c   1.000
_cell.angle_alpha   90.00
_cell.angle_beta   90.00
_cell.angle_gamma   90.00
#
_symmetry.space_group_name_H-M   'P 1'
#
loop_
_entity.id
_entity.type
_entity.pdbx_description
1 polymer ?
#
loop_
_entity_poly.entity_id
_entity_poly.type
_entity_poly.pdbx_seq_one_letter_code
_entity_poly.pdbx_strand_id
1 'polypeptide(L)'
;MVFGGFGFSYMIYLTFFIKKLTAEAHYSDHAAGELFMLVGWCSLLCGVIFGTLSDVIGRNWALMIAYLFHSTAFALFVLWPTDSGFTLSAIIFGLSAWSVPAIMAATCGELLGARLAPTALGFVTLFHSVGQVAGPYIAGAMADATGSFDSSFLLASAAALAAAIGAAFLRVKPLSDNDSQPRA
;
A
#
# COMPACT_ATOMS: atom_id res chain seq x y z
N MET A 1 -6.85 -8.55 8.25
CA MET A 1 -7.25 -7.14 8.36
C MET A 1 -6.19 -6.18 7.79
N VAL A 2 -4.91 -6.27 8.20
CA VAL A 2 -3.83 -5.38 7.71
C VAL A 2 -3.73 -5.36 6.17
N PHE A 3 -3.74 -6.54 5.53
CA PHE A 3 -3.65 -6.64 4.06
C PHE A 3 -4.90 -6.10 3.33
N GLY A 4 -6.09 -6.21 3.95
CA GLY A 4 -7.31 -5.58 3.42
C GLY A 4 -7.24 -4.05 3.44
N GLY A 5 -6.63 -3.48 4.48
CA GLY A 5 -6.37 -2.03 4.57
C GLY A 5 -5.45 -1.52 3.46
N PHE A 6 -4.48 -2.32 3.03
CA PHE A 6 -3.67 -2.02 1.85
C PHE A 6 -4.52 -1.95 0.59
N GLY A 7 -5.31 -3.01 0.29
CA GLY A 7 -6.18 -3.04 -0.88
C GLY A 7 -7.10 -1.83 -0.96
N PHE A 8 -7.67 -1.45 0.18
CA PHE A 8 -8.56 -0.30 0.29
C PHE A 8 -7.85 1.03 -0.02
N SER A 9 -6.79 1.33 0.72
CA SER A 9 -6.14 2.64 0.65
C SER A 9 -5.37 2.87 -0.64
N TYR A 10 -4.59 1.88 -1.07
CA TYR A 10 -3.77 1.98 -2.28
C TYR A 10 -4.64 2.12 -3.54
N MET A 11 -5.78 1.41 -3.58
CA MET A 11 -6.66 1.45 -4.76
C MET A 11 -7.39 2.79 -4.89
N ILE A 12 -7.71 3.46 -3.78
CA ILE A 12 -8.23 4.83 -3.81
C ILE A 12 -7.20 5.75 -4.49
N TYR A 13 -5.95 5.67 -4.07
CA TYR A 13 -4.90 6.53 -4.62
C TYR A 13 -4.72 6.29 -6.13
N LEU A 14 -4.55 5.05 -6.56
CA LEU A 14 -4.35 4.74 -7.98
C LEU A 14 -5.55 5.12 -8.85
N THR A 15 -6.76 4.86 -8.37
CA THR A 15 -7.99 5.13 -9.15
C THR A 15 -8.22 6.62 -9.35
N PHE A 16 -8.00 7.43 -8.33
CA PHE A 16 -8.35 8.84 -8.37
C PHE A 16 -7.16 9.79 -8.54
N PHE A 17 -5.95 9.27 -8.65
CA PHE A 17 -4.72 10.06 -8.81
C PHE A 17 -4.81 11.05 -9.98
N ILE A 18 -4.99 10.54 -11.20
CA ILE A 18 -5.08 11.38 -12.40
C ILE A 18 -6.32 12.27 -12.33
N LYS A 19 -7.47 11.71 -11.90
CA LYS A 19 -8.73 12.44 -11.84
C LYS A 19 -8.67 13.65 -10.90
N LYS A 20 -8.02 13.52 -9.75
CA LYS A 20 -7.82 14.66 -8.84
C LYS A 20 -6.92 15.72 -9.46
N LEU A 21 -5.81 15.34 -10.09
CA LEU A 21 -4.88 16.26 -10.72
C LEU A 21 -5.56 17.05 -11.85
N THR A 22 -6.35 16.39 -12.69
CA THR A 22 -7.00 17.04 -13.83
C THR A 22 -8.22 17.86 -13.42
N ALA A 23 -9.06 17.34 -12.54
CA ALA A 23 -10.32 17.99 -12.16
C ALA A 23 -10.14 19.10 -11.11
N GLU A 24 -9.22 18.94 -10.15
CA GLU A 24 -9.07 19.88 -9.03
C GLU A 24 -7.79 20.72 -9.12
N ALA A 25 -6.67 20.15 -9.57
CA ALA A 25 -5.40 20.87 -9.69
C ALA A 25 -5.13 21.42 -11.10
N HIS A 26 -6.08 21.27 -12.03
CA HIS A 26 -6.05 21.80 -13.40
C HIS A 26 -4.83 21.34 -14.23
N TYR A 27 -4.29 20.15 -13.94
CA TYR A 27 -3.26 19.54 -14.78
C TYR A 27 -3.84 19.13 -16.13
N SER A 28 -3.04 19.20 -17.18
CA SER A 28 -3.36 18.51 -18.44
C SER A 28 -3.28 16.99 -18.24
N ASP A 29 -4.03 16.23 -19.05
CA ASP A 29 -3.97 14.77 -19.01
C ASP A 29 -2.54 14.24 -19.24
N HIS A 30 -1.76 14.93 -20.08
CA HIS A 30 -0.37 14.60 -20.34
C HIS A 30 0.49 14.78 -19.08
N ALA A 31 0.43 15.94 -18.41
CA ALA A 31 1.22 16.21 -17.22
C ALA A 31 0.83 15.29 -16.04
N ALA A 32 -0.46 15.01 -15.86
CA ALA A 32 -0.94 14.06 -14.86
C ALA A 32 -0.45 12.63 -15.16
N GLY A 33 -0.42 12.25 -16.46
CA GLY A 33 0.11 10.98 -16.91
C GLY A 33 1.63 10.85 -16.68
N GLU A 34 2.40 11.91 -16.91
CA GLU A 34 3.84 11.94 -16.62
C GLU A 34 4.12 11.74 -15.12
N LEU A 35 3.34 12.41 -14.27
CA LEU A 35 3.46 12.23 -12.84
C LEU A 35 3.07 10.83 -12.38
N PHE A 36 2.06 10.22 -13.02
CA PHE A 36 1.71 8.82 -12.77
C PHE A 36 2.79 7.85 -13.26
N MET A 37 3.44 8.15 -14.40
CA MET A 37 4.58 7.38 -14.90
C MET A 37 5.77 7.44 -13.91
N LEU A 38 5.98 8.56 -13.21
CA LEU A 38 6.99 8.68 -12.16
C LEU A 38 6.73 7.68 -11.02
N VAL A 39 5.47 7.46 -10.63
CA VAL A 39 5.10 6.40 -9.67
C VAL A 39 5.58 5.04 -10.18
N GLY A 40 5.38 4.75 -11.47
CA GLY A 40 5.84 3.52 -12.09
C GLY A 40 7.36 3.35 -12.03
N TRP A 41 8.12 4.37 -12.41
CA TRP A 41 9.59 4.34 -12.34
C TRP A 41 10.11 4.13 -10.93
N CYS A 42 9.58 4.86 -9.96
CA CYS A 42 9.95 4.70 -8.55
C CYS A 42 9.62 3.29 -8.04
N SER A 43 8.55 2.67 -8.52
CA SER A 43 8.11 1.35 -8.08
C SER A 43 9.06 0.21 -8.46
N LEU A 44 9.91 0.40 -9.45
CA LEU A 44 10.97 -0.57 -9.79
C LEU A 44 11.97 -0.78 -8.65
N LEU A 45 12.19 0.24 -7.83
CA LEU A 45 13.10 0.17 -6.69
C LEU A 45 12.45 -0.40 -5.43
N CYS A 46 11.11 -0.43 -5.38
CA CYS A 46 10.33 -0.83 -4.21
C CYS A 46 10.72 -2.21 -3.68
N GLY A 47 10.82 -3.21 -4.57
CA GLY A 47 11.13 -4.60 -4.19
C GLY A 47 12.50 -4.72 -3.54
N VAL A 48 13.52 -4.04 -4.07
CA VAL A 48 14.88 -4.05 -3.52
C VAL A 48 14.91 -3.35 -2.17
N ILE A 49 14.32 -2.14 -2.08
CA ILE A 49 14.34 -1.33 -0.85
C ILE A 49 13.60 -2.05 0.27
N PHE A 50 12.36 -2.41 0.05
CA PHE A 50 11.52 -3.00 1.11
C PHE A 50 11.76 -4.49 1.31
N GLY A 51 12.27 -5.22 0.31
CA GLY A 51 12.75 -6.59 0.47
C GLY A 51 13.91 -6.64 1.45
N THR A 52 15.01 -5.92 1.16
CA THR A 52 16.17 -5.85 2.04
C THR A 52 15.84 -5.26 3.41
N LEU A 53 15.02 -4.22 3.46
CA LEU A 53 14.58 -3.64 4.73
C LEU A 53 13.86 -4.68 5.59
N SER A 54 12.93 -5.44 5.00
CA SER A 54 12.14 -6.42 5.73
C SER A 54 12.97 -7.63 6.22
N ASP A 55 14.06 -7.95 5.52
CA ASP A 55 15.00 -8.99 5.93
C ASP A 55 15.86 -8.56 7.13
N VAL A 56 16.18 -7.25 7.21
CA VAL A 56 17.05 -6.69 8.27
C VAL A 56 16.28 -6.37 9.56
N ILE A 57 15.14 -5.65 9.44
CA ILE A 57 14.40 -5.15 10.62
C ILE A 57 13.22 -6.03 11.02
N GLY A 58 12.91 -7.06 10.19
CA GLY A 58 11.77 -7.95 10.38
C GLY A 58 10.50 -7.49 9.66
N ARG A 59 9.63 -8.46 9.36
CA ARG A 59 8.46 -8.30 8.48
C ARG A 59 7.44 -7.29 9.02
N ASN A 60 7.17 -7.34 10.32
CA ASN A 60 6.20 -6.43 10.97
C ASN A 60 6.64 -4.96 10.92
N TRP A 61 7.91 -4.67 11.21
CA TRP A 61 8.44 -3.30 11.18
C TRP A 61 8.51 -2.77 9.74
N ALA A 62 8.92 -3.59 8.79
CA ALA A 62 8.93 -3.22 7.39
C ALA A 62 7.52 -2.93 6.85
N LEU A 63 6.52 -3.73 7.23
CA LEU A 63 5.12 -3.46 6.91
C LEU A 63 4.64 -2.14 7.52
N MET A 64 4.96 -1.89 8.79
CA MET A 64 4.60 -0.63 9.45
C MET A 64 5.19 0.57 8.70
N ILE A 65 6.47 0.52 8.35
CA ILE A 65 7.14 1.59 7.60
C ILE A 65 6.50 1.77 6.22
N ALA A 66 6.21 0.69 5.49
CA ALA A 66 5.53 0.74 4.20
C ALA A 66 4.17 1.45 4.29
N TYR A 67 3.38 1.13 5.30
CA TYR A 67 2.09 1.79 5.52
C TYR A 67 2.23 3.25 5.94
N LEU A 68 3.26 3.60 6.70
CA LEU A 68 3.55 5.01 7.02
C LEU A 68 3.92 5.80 5.76
N PHE A 69 4.70 5.21 4.86
CA PHE A 69 4.98 5.82 3.55
C PHE A 69 3.69 6.05 2.76
N HIS A 70 2.80 5.05 2.67
CA HIS A 70 1.50 5.21 2.01
C HIS A 70 0.65 6.29 2.65
N SER A 71 0.50 6.26 3.98
CA SER A 71 -0.27 7.27 4.71
C SER A 71 0.27 8.68 4.46
N THR A 72 1.60 8.85 4.52
CA THR A 72 2.26 10.13 4.25
C THR A 72 2.04 10.58 2.81
N ALA A 73 2.19 9.69 1.82
CA ALA A 73 1.96 10.01 0.42
C ALA A 73 0.52 10.51 0.18
N PHE A 74 -0.48 9.80 0.73
CA PHE A 74 -1.89 10.17 0.58
C PHE A 74 -2.22 11.49 1.29
N ALA A 75 -1.67 11.72 2.48
CA ALA A 75 -1.82 12.98 3.20
C ALA A 75 -1.18 14.16 2.44
N LEU A 76 0.04 13.99 1.94
CA LEU A 76 0.73 15.03 1.16
C LEU A 76 -0.04 15.43 -0.09
N PHE A 77 -0.68 14.48 -0.75
CA PHE A 77 -1.49 14.72 -1.96
C PHE A 77 -2.67 15.66 -1.74
N VAL A 78 -3.10 15.82 -0.49
CA VAL A 78 -4.19 16.71 -0.08
C VAL A 78 -3.67 17.95 0.66
N LEU A 79 -2.77 17.73 1.64
CA LEU A 79 -2.36 18.79 2.56
C LEU A 79 -1.33 19.75 1.94
N TRP A 80 -0.68 19.32 0.86
CA TRP A 80 0.29 20.15 0.14
C TRP A 80 -0.02 20.17 -1.37
N PRO A 81 -1.14 20.83 -1.80
CA PRO A 81 -1.63 20.79 -3.17
C PRO A 81 -0.81 21.71 -4.09
N THR A 82 0.45 21.40 -4.29
CA THR A 82 1.40 22.06 -5.17
C THR A 82 2.13 21.04 -6.03
N ASP A 83 2.74 21.49 -7.12
CA ASP A 83 3.52 20.60 -8.01
C ASP A 83 4.57 19.80 -7.25
N SER A 84 5.26 20.44 -6.29
CA SER A 84 6.23 19.76 -5.44
C SER A 84 5.59 18.74 -4.51
N GLY A 85 4.42 19.05 -3.94
CA GLY A 85 3.68 18.14 -3.06
C GLY A 85 3.15 16.92 -3.80
N PHE A 86 2.59 17.10 -4.99
CA PHE A 86 2.14 16.00 -5.83
C PHE A 86 3.30 15.11 -6.30
N THR A 87 4.42 15.74 -6.70
CA THR A 87 5.63 15.01 -7.10
C THR A 87 6.21 14.20 -5.94
N LEU A 88 6.32 14.80 -4.75
CA LEU A 88 6.83 14.13 -3.57
C LEU A 88 5.92 12.96 -3.14
N SER A 89 4.60 13.17 -3.17
CA SER A 89 3.61 12.12 -2.94
C SER A 89 3.79 10.95 -3.90
N ALA A 90 3.94 11.23 -5.20
CA ALA A 90 4.15 10.24 -6.24
C ALA A 90 5.43 9.42 -6.02
N ILE A 91 6.53 10.08 -5.64
CA ILE A 91 7.82 9.43 -5.32
C ILE A 91 7.68 8.53 -4.08
N ILE A 92 7.15 9.06 -2.97
CA ILE A 92 7.01 8.30 -1.72
C ILE A 92 6.11 7.08 -1.94
N PHE A 93 4.98 7.27 -2.61
CA PHE A 93 4.09 6.17 -2.92
C PHE A 93 4.76 5.16 -3.85
N GLY A 94 5.38 5.60 -4.96
CA GLY A 94 6.06 4.72 -5.91
C GLY A 94 7.12 3.85 -5.24
N LEU A 95 7.98 4.44 -4.41
CA LEU A 95 9.02 3.70 -3.69
C LEU A 95 8.49 2.62 -2.74
N SER A 96 7.23 2.70 -2.34
CA SER A 96 6.59 1.75 -1.41
C SER A 96 5.42 0.96 -2.00
N ALA A 97 4.99 1.25 -3.23
CA ALA A 97 3.73 0.80 -3.83
C ALA A 97 3.50 -0.72 -3.74
N TRP A 98 4.49 -1.53 -4.01
CA TRP A 98 4.41 -2.99 -4.05
C TRP A 98 5.08 -3.69 -2.85
N SER A 99 5.52 -2.91 -1.86
CA SER A 99 6.21 -3.45 -0.68
C SER A 99 5.32 -4.39 0.14
N VAL A 100 4.06 -4.01 0.36
CA VAL A 100 3.14 -4.78 1.21
C VAL A 100 2.85 -6.17 0.64
N PRO A 101 2.48 -6.35 -0.65
CA PRO A 101 2.32 -7.67 -1.23
C PRO A 101 3.59 -8.54 -1.17
N ALA A 102 4.76 -7.94 -1.43
CA ALA A 102 6.03 -8.66 -1.40
C ALA A 102 6.37 -9.16 0.02
N ILE A 103 6.23 -8.29 1.04
CA ILE A 103 6.48 -8.66 2.43
C ILE A 103 5.45 -9.71 2.92
N MET A 104 4.18 -9.59 2.51
CA MET A 104 3.14 -10.57 2.86
C MET A 104 3.42 -11.95 2.25
N ALA A 105 3.90 -12.00 1.00
CA ALA A 105 4.30 -13.26 0.38
C ALA A 105 5.46 -13.93 1.15
N ALA A 106 6.49 -13.16 1.51
CA ALA A 106 7.60 -13.62 2.32
C ALA A 106 7.13 -14.11 3.70
N THR A 107 6.26 -13.34 4.36
CA THR A 107 5.67 -13.69 5.66
C THR A 107 4.91 -15.02 5.62
N CYS A 108 4.10 -15.23 4.57
CA CYS A 108 3.39 -16.51 4.39
C CYS A 108 4.36 -17.68 4.22
N GLY A 109 5.47 -17.46 3.49
CA GLY A 109 6.52 -18.46 3.32
C GLY A 109 7.21 -18.84 4.64
N GLU A 110 7.55 -17.85 5.45
CA GLU A 110 8.23 -18.05 6.73
C GLU A 110 7.34 -18.70 7.79
N LEU A 111 6.04 -18.36 7.81
CA LEU A 111 5.11 -18.88 8.83
C LEU A 111 4.60 -20.28 8.52
N LEU A 112 4.42 -20.63 7.25
CA LEU A 112 3.71 -21.85 6.84
C LEU A 112 4.55 -22.79 5.96
N GLY A 113 5.76 -22.38 5.65
CA GLY A 113 6.66 -23.11 4.76
C GLY A 113 6.23 -23.09 3.31
N ALA A 114 7.12 -23.52 2.41
CA ALA A 114 6.95 -23.41 0.96
C ALA A 114 5.70 -24.14 0.42
N ARG A 115 5.25 -25.19 1.08
CA ARG A 115 4.09 -25.99 0.65
C ARG A 115 2.77 -25.26 0.85
N LEU A 116 2.58 -24.57 1.96
CA LEU A 116 1.32 -23.92 2.32
C LEU A 116 1.31 -22.42 2.03
N ALA A 117 2.46 -21.80 1.80
CA ALA A 117 2.58 -20.37 1.53
C ALA A 117 1.68 -19.86 0.38
N PRO A 118 1.59 -20.55 -0.79
CA PRO A 118 0.71 -20.10 -1.88
C PRO A 118 -0.77 -20.10 -1.48
N THR A 119 -1.22 -21.12 -0.75
CA THR A 119 -2.60 -21.23 -0.27
C THR A 119 -2.93 -20.12 0.73
N ALA A 120 -2.02 -19.88 1.68
CA ALA A 120 -2.17 -18.81 2.66
C ALA A 120 -2.19 -17.44 1.99
N LEU A 121 -1.28 -17.19 1.07
CA LEU A 121 -1.26 -15.94 0.32
C LEU A 121 -2.55 -15.73 -0.47
N GLY A 122 -3.06 -16.78 -1.15
CA GLY A 122 -4.35 -16.74 -1.83
C GLY A 122 -5.49 -16.37 -0.88
N PHE A 123 -5.53 -16.98 0.29
CA PHE A 123 -6.55 -16.67 1.32
C PHE A 123 -6.47 -15.21 1.81
N VAL A 124 -5.27 -14.72 2.09
CA VAL A 124 -5.09 -13.31 2.54
C VAL A 124 -5.43 -12.33 1.43
N THR A 125 -5.17 -12.71 0.17
CA THR A 125 -5.49 -11.90 -1.02
C THR A 125 -7.00 -11.70 -1.19
N LEU A 126 -7.86 -12.61 -0.72
CA LEU A 126 -9.32 -12.40 -0.71
C LEU A 126 -9.69 -11.13 0.08
N PHE A 127 -9.11 -10.94 1.27
CA PHE A 127 -9.35 -9.73 2.07
C PHE A 127 -8.80 -8.47 1.40
N HIS A 128 -7.67 -8.60 0.72
CA HIS A 128 -7.11 -7.53 -0.10
C HIS A 128 -8.06 -7.13 -1.23
N SER A 129 -8.62 -8.12 -1.96
CA SER A 129 -9.55 -7.89 -3.06
C SER A 129 -10.85 -7.21 -2.59
N VAL A 130 -11.38 -7.59 -1.42
CA VAL A 130 -12.52 -6.88 -0.82
C VAL A 130 -12.20 -5.40 -0.59
N GLY A 131 -11.00 -5.11 -0.07
CA GLY A 131 -10.52 -3.73 0.10
C GLY A 131 -10.42 -2.98 -1.22
N GLN A 132 -9.90 -3.63 -2.27
CA GLN A 132 -9.76 -3.04 -3.61
C GLN A 132 -11.11 -2.65 -4.24
N VAL A 133 -12.16 -3.40 -3.98
CA VAL A 133 -13.52 -3.09 -4.48
C VAL A 133 -14.16 -2.00 -3.61
N ALA A 134 -14.08 -2.14 -2.29
CA ALA A 134 -14.73 -1.22 -1.36
C ALA A 134 -14.09 0.19 -1.39
N GLY A 135 -12.77 0.28 -1.54
CA GLY A 135 -12.04 1.54 -1.52
C GLY A 135 -12.54 2.55 -2.55
N PRO A 136 -12.43 2.27 -3.86
CA PRO A 136 -12.88 3.20 -4.90
C PRO A 136 -14.38 3.48 -4.84
N TYR A 137 -15.20 2.48 -4.45
CA TYR A 137 -16.64 2.68 -4.32
C TYR A 137 -16.98 3.71 -3.24
N ILE A 138 -16.42 3.55 -2.05
CA ILE A 138 -16.63 4.49 -0.93
C ILE A 138 -16.04 5.86 -1.26
N ALA A 139 -14.82 5.89 -1.80
CA ALA A 139 -14.14 7.13 -2.15
C ALA A 139 -14.87 7.91 -3.25
N GLY A 140 -15.43 7.22 -4.26
CA GLY A 140 -16.26 7.83 -5.29
C GLY A 140 -17.54 8.44 -4.71
N ALA A 141 -18.27 7.68 -3.88
CA ALA A 141 -19.47 8.19 -3.22
C ALA A 141 -19.19 9.39 -2.31
N MET A 142 -18.04 9.41 -1.62
CA MET A 142 -17.60 10.56 -0.82
C MET A 142 -17.29 11.78 -1.72
N ALA A 143 -16.58 11.56 -2.82
CA ALA A 143 -16.26 12.62 -3.76
C ALA A 143 -17.52 13.21 -4.41
N ASP A 144 -18.51 12.39 -4.77
CA ASP A 144 -19.79 12.84 -5.30
C ASP A 144 -20.59 13.67 -4.28
N ALA A 145 -20.51 13.29 -3.00
CA ALA A 145 -21.20 14.00 -1.91
C ALA A 145 -20.51 15.33 -1.51
N THR A 146 -19.19 15.40 -1.61
CA THR A 146 -18.39 16.56 -1.16
C THR A 146 -17.95 17.50 -2.29
N GLY A 147 -18.01 17.03 -3.53
CA GLY A 147 -17.50 17.75 -4.71
C GLY A 147 -15.98 17.78 -4.80
N SER A 148 -15.25 17.04 -3.95
CA SER A 148 -13.79 16.95 -3.94
C SER A 148 -13.30 15.56 -3.54
N PHE A 149 -12.12 15.18 -4.05
CA PHE A 149 -11.44 13.94 -3.67
C PHE A 149 -10.63 14.06 -2.37
N ASP A 150 -10.52 15.22 -1.75
CA ASP A 150 -9.72 15.43 -0.53
C ASP A 150 -10.11 14.49 0.60
N SER A 151 -11.41 14.40 0.89
CA SER A 151 -11.93 13.49 1.93
C SER A 151 -11.60 12.02 1.64
N SER A 152 -11.62 11.63 0.36
CA SER A 152 -11.31 10.27 -0.07
C SER A 152 -9.83 9.91 0.14
N PHE A 153 -8.92 10.83 -0.19
CA PHE A 153 -7.49 10.64 0.05
C PHE A 153 -7.12 10.68 1.54
N LEU A 154 -7.78 11.54 2.33
CA LEU A 154 -7.62 11.54 3.78
C LEU A 154 -8.12 10.25 4.43
N LEU A 155 -9.24 9.70 3.93
CA LEU A 155 -9.73 8.38 4.35
C LEU A 155 -8.70 7.28 4.02
N ALA A 156 -8.11 7.32 2.80
CA ALA A 156 -7.06 6.37 2.41
C ALA A 156 -5.83 6.50 3.32
N SER A 157 -5.42 7.74 3.66
CA SER A 157 -4.32 8.01 4.59
C SER A 157 -4.62 7.46 5.98
N ALA A 158 -5.81 7.70 6.52
CA ALA A 158 -6.23 7.19 7.82
C ALA A 158 -6.29 5.65 7.84
N ALA A 159 -6.79 5.02 6.77
CA ALA A 159 -6.83 3.57 6.64
C ALA A 159 -5.41 2.96 6.58
N ALA A 160 -4.49 3.59 5.85
CA ALA A 160 -3.09 3.19 5.82
C ALA A 160 -2.41 3.37 7.19
N LEU A 161 -2.70 4.45 7.91
CA LEU A 161 -2.18 4.67 9.27
C LEU A 161 -2.70 3.61 10.25
N ALA A 162 -3.99 3.29 10.18
CA ALA A 162 -4.57 2.22 11.00
C ALA A 162 -3.93 0.86 10.68
N ALA A 163 -3.64 0.59 9.39
CA ALA A 163 -2.92 -0.61 8.98
C ALA A 163 -1.47 -0.62 9.47
N ALA A 164 -0.78 0.53 9.51
CA ALA A 164 0.56 0.67 10.10
C ALA A 164 0.57 0.29 11.59
N ILE A 165 -0.40 0.81 12.34
CA ILE A 165 -0.57 0.47 13.76
C ILE A 165 -0.85 -1.03 13.90
N GLY A 166 -1.75 -1.59 13.07
CA GLY A 166 -2.04 -3.02 13.07
C GLY A 166 -0.81 -3.88 12.75
N ALA A 167 0.05 -3.43 11.83
CA ALA A 167 1.28 -4.12 11.47
C ALA A 167 2.29 -4.17 12.62
N ALA A 168 2.38 -3.12 13.44
CA ALA A 168 3.26 -3.09 14.61
C ALA A 168 2.92 -4.17 15.65
N PHE A 169 1.66 -4.58 15.74
CA PHE A 169 1.20 -5.64 16.65
C PHE A 169 1.31 -7.05 16.05
N LEU A 170 1.64 -7.19 14.77
CA LEU A 170 1.87 -8.50 14.16
C LEU A 170 3.14 -9.13 14.76
N ARG A 171 2.98 -10.30 15.39
CA ARG A 171 4.10 -11.10 15.85
C ARG A 171 4.38 -12.18 14.80
N VAL A 172 5.33 -11.93 13.92
CA VAL A 172 5.85 -12.92 12.98
C VAL A 172 6.98 -13.67 13.69
N LYS A 173 6.69 -14.89 14.14
CA LYS A 173 7.72 -15.79 14.70
C LYS A 173 8.08 -16.78 13.60
N PRO A 174 9.31 -16.78 13.09
CA PRO A 174 9.76 -17.77 12.09
C PRO A 174 9.58 -19.18 12.62
N LEU A 175 9.28 -20.13 11.73
CA LEU A 175 9.35 -21.56 12.04
C LEU A 175 10.77 -21.89 12.53
N SER A 176 10.88 -22.58 13.67
CA SER A 176 12.18 -23.07 14.12
C SER A 176 12.62 -24.20 13.19
N ASP A 177 13.94 -24.32 12.92
CA ASP A 177 14.51 -25.36 12.06
C ASP A 177 14.11 -26.79 12.48
N ASN A 178 13.68 -26.97 13.73
CA ASN A 178 13.23 -28.23 14.28
C ASN A 178 11.83 -28.67 13.79
N ASP A 179 11.02 -27.75 13.26
CA ASP A 179 9.68 -28.04 12.75
C ASP A 179 9.69 -28.40 11.24
N SER A 180 10.84 -28.28 10.58
CA SER A 180 11.01 -28.55 9.15
C SER A 180 11.40 -30.00 8.84
N GLN A 181 11.69 -30.83 9.84
CA GLN A 181 11.99 -32.26 9.62
C GLN A 181 10.69 -33.07 9.49
N PRO A 182 10.52 -33.85 8.42
CA PRO A 182 9.39 -34.77 8.32
C PRO A 182 9.51 -35.76 9.47
N ARG A 183 8.48 -35.84 10.30
CA ARG A 183 8.36 -36.95 11.28
C ARG A 183 8.29 -38.22 10.48
N ALA A 184 9.35 -39.04 10.66
CA ALA A 184 9.50 -40.33 10.04
C ALA A 184 8.41 -41.32 10.47
#